data_9000e731f59e89ef8d91dcbbfae77166
#
_entry.id   9000e731f59e89ef8d91dcbbfae77166
#
_cell.length_a   1.000
_cell.length_b   1.000
_cell.length_c   1.000
_cell.angle_alpha   90.00
_cell.angle_beta   90.00
_cell.angle_gamma   90.00
#
_symmetry.space_group_name_H-M   'P 1'
#
loop_
_entity.id
_entity.type
_entity.pdbx_description
1 polymer ?
#
loop_
_entity_poly.entity_id
_entity_poly.type
_entity_poly.pdbx_seq_one_letter_code
_entity_poly.pdbx_strand_id
1 'polypeptide(L)'
;MCHFCNNWPLKFTGQNPASIPTADSENYPKTLMTEALDKTIPMNDAIREALSVSLRGCEELIPQEDWIRKLARSEATGVPLRIKLGLDPTAPDIHVGHTVVLNKMRQLQDLGHTVIFLIGDFTTLIGDPSGRNSTRPPLTREEIEVNAQTYYRQASMVLDPEKTEIRYNSEWGDALGSRGMIQLAARYTVARMMERNDFHDRFNSGAPISVHEFLYPLMQGYDSVALKSDLELGGTDQKFNLLVGRHLQAEYGQEPQCILTMPLLEGLDGVEKMSKSKNNYIGITEDANTMFAKVLSISDELMW
;
A
#
# COMPACT_ATOMS: atom_id res chain seq x y z
N MET A 1 -16.48 47.76 -6.78
CA MET A 1 -15.74 48.37 -5.65
C MET A 1 -16.25 47.70 -4.38
N CYS A 2 -15.54 46.78 -3.86
CA CYS A 2 -15.87 46.07 -2.62
C CYS A 2 -14.76 46.33 -1.61
N HIS A 3 -15.07 47.17 -0.61
CA HIS A 3 -14.22 47.47 0.54
C HIS A 3 -14.40 46.34 1.55
N PHE A 4 -13.41 45.43 1.68
CA PHE A 4 -13.22 44.60 2.89
C PHE A 4 -11.84 43.95 2.79
N CYS A 5 -10.78 44.74 2.96
CA CYS A 5 -9.44 44.24 3.28
C CYS A 5 -8.77 45.27 4.17
N ASN A 6 -8.89 45.10 5.47
CA ASN A 6 -7.91 45.63 6.45
C ASN A 6 -8.40 45.31 7.86
N ASN A 7 -7.54 44.60 8.57
CA ASN A 7 -7.40 44.42 10.01
C ASN A 7 -7.55 42.98 10.52
N TRP A 8 -6.45 42.27 10.43
CA TRP A 8 -6.19 41.16 11.33
C TRP A 8 -4.73 41.28 11.85
N PRO A 9 -4.52 41.57 13.14
CA PRO A 9 -3.18 41.56 13.71
C PRO A 9 -2.77 40.16 14.09
N LEU A 10 -1.90 39.54 13.28
CA LEU A 10 -1.21 38.30 13.64
C LEU A 10 -0.15 38.61 14.70
N LYS A 11 -0.40 38.29 15.95
CA LYS A 11 0.63 38.14 16.97
C LYS A 11 1.26 36.75 16.85
N PHE A 12 2.42 36.66 16.25
CA PHE A 12 3.27 35.47 16.34
C PHE A 12 3.93 35.43 17.71
N THR A 13 3.47 34.56 18.60
CA THR A 13 4.26 34.11 19.75
C THR A 13 5.11 32.95 19.32
N GLY A 14 6.44 33.14 19.32
CA GLY A 14 7.39 32.15 18.85
C GLY A 14 7.41 30.88 19.72
N GLN A 15 7.15 29.76 19.11
CA GLN A 15 7.80 28.49 19.44
C GLN A 15 8.18 27.85 18.10
N ASN A 16 9.48 27.63 17.97
CA ASN A 16 10.11 27.04 16.79
C ASN A 16 9.64 25.58 16.66
N PRO A 17 8.92 25.18 15.61
CA PRO A 17 8.74 23.76 15.35
C PRO A 17 10.08 23.19 14.87
N ALA A 18 10.43 22.03 15.41
CA ALA A 18 11.63 21.29 15.08
C ALA A 18 11.88 21.30 13.57
N SER A 19 13.07 21.78 13.21
CA SER A 19 13.54 21.86 11.83
C SER A 19 13.52 20.48 11.19
N ILE A 20 12.68 20.32 10.17
CA ILE A 20 12.81 19.23 9.20
C ILE A 20 14.20 19.41 8.56
N PRO A 21 15.05 18.39 8.52
CA PRO A 21 16.35 18.51 7.88
C PRO A 21 16.14 18.90 6.40
N THR A 22 16.56 20.10 6.03
CA THR A 22 16.77 20.46 4.64
C THR A 22 17.88 19.56 4.14
N ALA A 23 17.59 18.69 3.19
CA ALA A 23 18.62 17.90 2.52
C ALA A 23 19.55 18.88 1.80
N ASP A 24 20.73 19.10 2.35
CA ASP A 24 21.83 19.73 1.63
C ASP A 24 22.21 18.82 0.47
N SER A 25 21.90 19.26 -0.74
CA SER A 25 22.06 18.52 -2.00
C SER A 25 23.53 18.37 -2.44
N GLU A 26 24.50 18.72 -1.61
CA GLU A 26 25.91 18.80 -2.04
C GLU A 26 26.88 17.78 -1.42
N ASN A 27 26.47 16.91 -0.50
CA ASN A 27 27.40 16.00 0.18
C ASN A 27 26.94 14.54 0.31
N TYR A 28 26.31 13.97 -0.71
CA TYR A 28 26.23 12.51 -0.80
C TYR A 28 27.32 12.01 -1.77
N PRO A 29 28.23 11.15 -1.32
CA PRO A 29 29.22 10.56 -2.20
C PRO A 29 28.50 9.66 -3.23
N LYS A 30 28.30 10.16 -4.43
CA LYS A 30 27.78 9.43 -5.60
C LYS A 30 28.67 8.23 -5.99
N THR A 31 29.78 8.01 -5.30
CA THR A 31 30.82 7.05 -5.69
C THR A 31 30.75 5.71 -4.95
N LEU A 32 29.85 5.52 -3.97
CA LEU A 32 29.76 4.25 -3.24
C LEU A 32 28.63 3.31 -3.70
N MET A 33 27.76 3.73 -4.61
CA MET A 33 26.62 2.91 -5.08
C MET A 33 26.82 2.22 -6.43
N THR A 34 27.84 2.53 -7.19
CA THR A 34 27.99 2.04 -8.58
C THR A 34 29.13 1.04 -8.82
N GLU A 35 30.02 0.77 -7.88
CA GLU A 35 31.20 -0.08 -8.14
C GLU A 35 31.22 -1.46 -7.46
N ALA A 36 30.17 -1.88 -6.76
CA ALA A 36 30.22 -3.15 -5.97
C ALA A 36 29.22 -4.24 -6.41
N LEU A 37 28.52 -4.14 -7.53
CA LEU A 37 27.37 -5.03 -7.82
C LEU A 37 27.44 -5.79 -9.14
N ASP A 38 28.63 -6.05 -9.68
CA ASP A 38 28.84 -7.00 -10.80
C ASP A 38 29.48 -8.32 -10.32
N LYS A 39 29.19 -8.75 -9.09
CA LYS A 39 29.46 -10.11 -8.65
C LYS A 39 28.14 -10.84 -8.60
N THR A 40 28.04 -11.93 -9.34
CA THR A 40 26.92 -12.90 -9.28
C THR A 40 26.42 -13.04 -7.85
N ILE A 41 25.18 -12.63 -7.60
CA ILE A 41 24.54 -12.72 -6.28
C ILE A 41 24.63 -14.19 -5.84
N PRO A 42 25.22 -14.52 -4.68
CA PRO A 42 25.36 -15.91 -4.25
C PRO A 42 23.95 -16.47 -3.96
N MET A 43 23.45 -17.31 -4.85
CA MET A 43 22.18 -18.01 -4.72
C MET A 43 22.37 -19.26 -3.85
N ASN A 44 22.31 -19.13 -2.52
CA ASN A 44 22.26 -20.26 -1.61
C ASN A 44 20.84 -20.86 -1.53
N ASP A 45 20.68 -21.96 -0.81
CA ASP A 45 19.39 -22.67 -0.73
C ASP A 45 18.32 -21.83 0.00
N ALA A 46 18.70 -21.06 1.03
CA ALA A 46 17.78 -20.18 1.76
C ALA A 46 17.21 -19.08 0.84
N ILE A 47 18.05 -18.44 0.01
CA ILE A 47 17.61 -17.43 -0.96
C ILE A 47 16.71 -18.05 -2.03
N ARG A 48 17.04 -19.28 -2.50
CA ARG A 48 16.18 -19.99 -3.49
C ARG A 48 14.82 -20.33 -2.91
N GLU A 49 14.77 -20.79 -1.67
CA GLU A 49 13.53 -21.09 -0.96
C GLU A 49 12.70 -19.84 -0.78
N ALA A 50 13.29 -18.74 -0.26
CA ALA A 50 12.60 -17.48 -0.07
C ALA A 50 12.06 -16.91 -1.40
N LEU A 51 12.84 -17.00 -2.48
CA LEU A 51 12.38 -16.60 -3.81
C LEU A 51 11.24 -17.48 -4.31
N SER A 52 11.35 -18.81 -4.15
CA SER A 52 10.30 -19.76 -4.53
C SER A 52 8.99 -19.50 -3.78
N VAL A 53 9.06 -19.24 -2.47
CA VAL A 53 7.91 -18.86 -1.64
C VAL A 53 7.32 -17.53 -2.11
N SER A 54 8.16 -16.54 -2.44
CA SER A 54 7.70 -15.24 -2.94
C SER A 54 6.95 -15.37 -4.27
N LEU A 55 7.47 -16.16 -5.20
CA LEU A 55 6.91 -16.32 -6.55
C LEU A 55 5.66 -17.22 -6.60
N ARG A 56 5.50 -18.16 -5.65
CA ARG A 56 4.38 -19.10 -5.70
C ARG A 56 3.03 -18.40 -5.59
N GLY A 57 2.22 -18.45 -6.63
CA GLY A 57 0.89 -17.86 -6.68
C GLY A 57 0.86 -16.33 -6.74
N CYS A 58 2.01 -15.66 -6.95
CA CYS A 58 2.02 -14.25 -7.28
C CYS A 58 1.78 -14.03 -8.78
N GLU A 59 1.20 -12.91 -9.15
CA GLU A 59 1.04 -12.51 -10.54
C GLU A 59 2.33 -11.85 -11.04
N GLU A 60 2.86 -10.88 -10.29
CA GLU A 60 4.10 -10.18 -10.65
C GLU A 60 4.95 -9.89 -9.41
N LEU A 61 6.26 -9.98 -9.56
CA LEU A 61 7.26 -9.51 -8.59
C LEU A 61 8.24 -8.59 -9.31
N ILE A 62 8.24 -7.30 -9.00
CA ILE A 62 8.94 -6.25 -9.77
C ILE A 62 9.80 -5.36 -8.87
N PRO A 63 11.08 -5.14 -9.19
CA PRO A 63 11.90 -5.97 -10.06
C PRO A 63 12.37 -7.22 -9.31
N GLN A 64 12.32 -8.36 -9.94
CA GLN A 64 12.75 -9.62 -9.32
C GLN A 64 14.22 -9.62 -8.94
N GLU A 65 15.08 -8.99 -9.73
CA GLU A 65 16.51 -8.88 -9.45
C GLU A 65 16.79 -8.07 -8.18
N ASP A 66 16.05 -6.95 -7.96
CA ASP A 66 16.16 -6.16 -6.73
C ASP A 66 15.72 -6.99 -5.53
N TRP A 67 14.66 -7.80 -5.68
CA TRP A 67 14.19 -8.68 -4.62
C TRP A 67 15.23 -9.72 -4.22
N ILE A 68 15.87 -10.35 -5.20
CA ILE A 68 16.97 -11.30 -4.94
C ILE A 68 18.13 -10.61 -4.19
N ARG A 69 18.49 -9.37 -4.57
CA ARG A 69 19.51 -8.59 -3.84
C ARG A 69 19.12 -8.31 -2.40
N LYS A 70 17.86 -7.94 -2.16
CA LYS A 70 17.34 -7.68 -0.82
C LYS A 70 17.33 -8.97 0.03
N LEU A 71 16.91 -10.10 -0.53
CA LEU A 71 16.98 -11.40 0.15
C LEU A 71 18.42 -11.77 0.51
N ALA A 72 19.34 -11.63 -0.43
CA ALA A 72 20.76 -11.91 -0.19
C ALA A 72 21.36 -10.99 0.88
N ARG A 73 21.00 -9.71 0.88
CA ARG A 73 21.40 -8.76 1.92
C ARG A 73 20.86 -9.18 3.29
N SER A 74 19.57 -9.51 3.36
CA SER A 74 18.93 -9.95 4.61
C SER A 74 19.59 -11.21 5.17
N GLU A 75 19.84 -12.21 4.33
CA GLU A 75 20.52 -13.44 4.69
C GLU A 75 21.95 -13.17 5.21
N ALA A 76 22.71 -12.34 4.51
CA ALA A 76 24.10 -12.03 4.87
C ALA A 76 24.22 -11.20 6.16
N THR A 77 23.26 -10.35 6.45
CA THR A 77 23.30 -9.41 7.59
C THR A 77 22.48 -9.86 8.79
N GLY A 78 21.59 -10.84 8.61
CA GLY A 78 20.60 -11.23 9.60
C GLY A 78 19.53 -10.16 9.89
N VAL A 79 19.47 -9.10 9.07
CA VAL A 79 18.48 -8.01 9.22
C VAL A 79 17.22 -8.36 8.45
N PRO A 80 16.06 -8.50 9.11
CA PRO A 80 14.79 -8.76 8.44
C PRO A 80 14.41 -7.69 7.44
N LEU A 81 13.83 -8.09 6.30
CA LEU A 81 13.22 -7.16 5.36
C LEU A 81 11.88 -6.67 5.90
N ARG A 82 11.51 -5.45 5.53
CA ARG A 82 10.26 -4.80 5.91
C ARG A 82 9.22 -4.99 4.81
N ILE A 83 8.20 -5.79 5.10
CA ILE A 83 7.16 -6.19 4.17
C ILE A 83 5.87 -5.46 4.52
N LYS A 84 5.38 -4.61 3.63
CA LYS A 84 4.19 -3.77 3.86
C LYS A 84 2.96 -4.31 3.11
N LEU A 85 1.81 -4.30 3.77
CA LEU A 85 0.49 -4.40 3.16
C LEU A 85 -0.40 -3.31 3.75
N GLY A 86 -0.94 -2.43 2.92
CA GLY A 86 -1.90 -1.41 3.31
C GLY A 86 -3.32 -1.83 2.96
N LEU A 87 -4.25 -1.64 3.90
CA LEU A 87 -5.68 -1.84 3.69
C LEU A 87 -6.47 -0.65 4.25
N ASP A 88 -7.35 -0.11 3.44
CA ASP A 88 -8.29 0.94 3.84
C ASP A 88 -9.48 0.33 4.58
N PRO A 89 -9.78 0.75 5.82
CA PRO A 89 -10.90 0.22 6.62
C PRO A 89 -12.25 0.75 6.13
N THR A 90 -12.60 0.47 4.89
CA THR A 90 -13.83 0.98 4.22
C THR A 90 -15.11 0.24 4.62
N ALA A 91 -15.01 -0.86 5.35
CA ALA A 91 -16.10 -1.65 5.88
C ALA A 91 -15.56 -2.58 6.98
N PRO A 92 -16.41 -3.04 7.95
CA PRO A 92 -15.91 -3.71 9.15
C PRO A 92 -15.28 -5.10 8.92
N ASP A 93 -15.49 -5.75 7.78
CA ASP A 93 -15.09 -7.15 7.60
C ASP A 93 -14.00 -7.34 6.57
N ILE A 94 -13.16 -8.34 6.77
CA ILE A 94 -12.25 -8.92 5.78
C ILE A 94 -12.96 -10.14 5.15
N HIS A 95 -12.76 -10.35 3.85
CA HIS A 95 -13.31 -11.51 3.15
C HIS A 95 -12.18 -12.41 2.60
N VAL A 96 -12.53 -13.61 2.15
CA VAL A 96 -11.56 -14.62 1.64
C VAL A 96 -10.65 -14.05 0.54
N GLY A 97 -11.13 -13.12 -0.30
CA GLY A 97 -10.26 -12.45 -1.28
C GLY A 97 -9.06 -11.72 -0.67
N HIS A 98 -9.22 -11.12 0.52
CA HIS A 98 -8.09 -10.49 1.23
C HIS A 98 -7.12 -11.53 1.80
N THR A 99 -7.59 -12.74 2.12
CA THR A 99 -6.70 -13.76 2.68
C THR A 99 -5.66 -14.26 1.67
N VAL A 100 -5.87 -14.04 0.38
CA VAL A 100 -4.88 -14.35 -0.67
C VAL A 100 -3.58 -13.60 -0.40
N VAL A 101 -3.66 -12.27 -0.24
CA VAL A 101 -2.48 -11.45 0.04
C VAL A 101 -2.00 -11.59 1.50
N LEU A 102 -2.91 -11.77 2.47
CA LEU A 102 -2.54 -12.00 3.87
C LEU A 102 -1.76 -13.31 4.05
N ASN A 103 -2.15 -14.39 3.36
CA ASN A 103 -1.39 -15.64 3.37
C ASN A 103 -0.01 -15.49 2.75
N LYS A 104 0.14 -14.72 1.68
CA LYS A 104 1.47 -14.40 1.13
C LYS A 104 2.31 -13.63 2.15
N MET A 105 1.72 -12.65 2.81
CA MET A 105 2.37 -11.91 3.88
C MET A 105 2.80 -12.82 5.04
N ARG A 106 1.95 -13.77 5.44
CA ARG A 106 2.27 -14.78 6.45
C ARG A 106 3.45 -15.68 6.03
N GLN A 107 3.50 -16.12 4.78
CA GLN A 107 4.63 -16.91 4.27
C GLN A 107 5.95 -16.15 4.38
N LEU A 108 5.96 -14.83 4.09
CA LEU A 108 7.14 -13.99 4.24
C LEU A 108 7.49 -13.74 5.72
N GLN A 109 6.49 -13.68 6.60
CA GLN A 109 6.68 -13.61 8.06
C GLN A 109 7.32 -14.89 8.60
N ASP A 110 6.92 -16.07 8.11
CA ASP A 110 7.47 -17.36 8.50
C ASP A 110 8.92 -17.53 8.04
N LEU A 111 9.35 -16.81 6.99
CA LEU A 111 10.76 -16.70 6.57
C LEU A 111 11.60 -15.76 7.47
N GLY A 112 11.00 -15.18 8.50
CA GLY A 112 11.70 -14.32 9.47
C GLY A 112 11.69 -12.83 9.12
N HIS A 113 10.93 -12.40 8.12
CA HIS A 113 10.83 -10.98 7.77
C HIS A 113 9.83 -10.24 8.67
N THR A 114 10.05 -8.93 8.85
CA THR A 114 9.13 -8.06 9.59
C THR A 114 7.95 -7.68 8.71
N VAL A 115 6.75 -8.09 9.09
CA VAL A 115 5.54 -7.71 8.36
C VAL A 115 4.86 -6.52 9.01
N ILE A 116 4.41 -5.59 8.17
CA ILE A 116 3.76 -4.34 8.56
C ILE A 116 2.36 -4.34 7.98
N PHE A 117 1.38 -4.50 8.84
CA PHE A 117 -0.02 -4.35 8.48
C PHE A 117 -0.41 -2.89 8.67
N LEU A 118 -0.54 -2.16 7.56
CA LEU A 118 -0.83 -0.74 7.56
C LEU A 118 -2.34 -0.53 7.42
N ILE A 119 -2.92 0.16 8.37
CA ILE A 119 -4.30 0.62 8.31
C ILE A 119 -4.31 2.01 7.68
N GLY A 120 -4.98 2.11 6.52
CA GLY A 120 -5.11 3.34 5.75
C GLY A 120 -6.22 4.25 6.27
N ASP A 121 -6.14 4.68 7.53
CA ASP A 121 -7.15 5.54 8.13
C ASP A 121 -7.14 6.96 7.54
N PHE A 122 -5.97 7.48 7.16
CA PHE A 122 -5.86 8.75 6.44
C PHE A 122 -6.27 8.61 4.97
N THR A 123 -5.80 7.58 4.27
CA THR A 123 -6.12 7.35 2.86
C THR A 123 -7.59 7.05 2.63
N THR A 124 -8.27 6.43 3.60
CA THR A 124 -9.73 6.21 3.55
C THR A 124 -10.52 7.52 3.48
N LEU A 125 -10.02 8.62 4.05
CA LEU A 125 -10.64 9.95 3.92
C LEU A 125 -10.59 10.47 2.47
N ILE A 126 -9.56 10.10 1.71
CA ILE A 126 -9.44 10.44 0.29
C ILE A 126 -10.33 9.52 -0.54
N GLY A 127 -10.28 8.22 -0.25
CA GLY A 127 -10.95 7.14 -0.97
C GLY A 127 -10.13 6.65 -2.17
N ASP A 128 -9.91 5.33 -2.22
CA ASP A 128 -9.18 4.69 -3.33
C ASP A 128 -9.98 4.81 -4.65
N PRO A 129 -9.43 5.49 -5.67
CA PRO A 129 -10.06 5.58 -6.98
C PRO A 129 -9.91 4.31 -7.83
N SER A 130 -9.13 3.30 -7.40
CA SER A 130 -8.83 2.08 -8.18
C SER A 130 -10.10 1.35 -8.63
N GLY A 131 -10.21 1.14 -9.96
CA GLY A 131 -11.30 0.36 -10.56
C GLY A 131 -12.68 0.98 -10.38
N ARG A 132 -12.80 2.33 -10.28
CA ARG A 132 -14.05 3.02 -10.04
C ARG A 132 -14.37 4.05 -11.12
N ASN A 133 -15.66 4.16 -11.39
CA ASN A 133 -16.21 5.15 -12.32
C ASN A 133 -16.71 6.42 -11.60
N SER A 134 -16.68 6.47 -10.27
CA SER A 134 -17.17 7.58 -9.45
C SER A 134 -16.45 7.67 -8.12
N THR A 135 -16.37 8.87 -7.56
CA THR A 135 -15.82 9.16 -6.22
C THR A 135 -16.66 8.50 -5.13
N ARG A 136 -16.01 7.92 -4.10
CA ARG A 136 -16.71 7.40 -2.90
C ARG A 136 -17.25 8.54 -2.05
N PRO A 137 -18.40 8.36 -1.38
CA PRO A 137 -18.75 9.18 -0.23
C PRO A 137 -17.65 9.00 0.85
N PRO A 138 -17.17 10.11 1.46
CA PRO A 138 -16.21 10.02 2.54
C PRO A 138 -16.84 9.37 3.77
N LEU A 139 -16.06 8.51 4.47
CA LEU A 139 -16.42 8.01 5.80
C LEU A 139 -16.03 9.04 6.85
N THR A 140 -16.72 9.01 7.99
CA THR A 140 -16.34 9.79 9.16
C THR A 140 -15.13 9.16 9.85
N ARG A 141 -14.39 9.94 10.67
CA ARG A 141 -13.25 9.42 11.45
C ARG A 141 -13.71 8.31 12.41
N GLU A 142 -14.87 8.45 13.02
CA GLU A 142 -15.45 7.48 13.95
C GLU A 142 -15.75 6.15 13.25
N GLU A 143 -16.30 6.20 12.04
CA GLU A 143 -16.55 4.98 11.24
C GLU A 143 -15.25 4.29 10.84
N ILE A 144 -14.23 5.06 10.45
CA ILE A 144 -12.91 4.55 10.10
C ILE A 144 -12.25 3.87 11.30
N GLU A 145 -12.31 4.48 12.50
CA GLU A 145 -11.73 3.95 13.72
C GLU A 145 -12.40 2.63 14.14
N VAL A 146 -13.73 2.55 14.10
CA VAL A 146 -14.48 1.32 14.38
C VAL A 146 -14.08 0.21 13.39
N ASN A 147 -14.02 0.51 12.11
CA ASN A 147 -13.63 -0.46 11.09
C ASN A 147 -12.17 -0.92 11.27
N ALA A 148 -11.24 0.00 11.58
CA ALA A 148 -9.82 -0.29 11.79
C ALA A 148 -9.59 -1.31 12.91
N GLN A 149 -10.30 -1.19 14.02
CA GLN A 149 -10.20 -2.15 15.13
C GLN A 149 -10.61 -3.57 14.72
N THR A 150 -11.61 -3.70 13.85
CA THR A 150 -12.04 -5.01 13.35
C THR A 150 -11.02 -5.61 12.39
N TYR A 151 -10.36 -4.79 11.55
CA TYR A 151 -9.36 -5.24 10.58
C TYR A 151 -8.17 -5.91 11.24
N TYR A 152 -7.62 -5.30 12.30
CA TYR A 152 -6.52 -5.89 13.04
C TYR A 152 -6.88 -7.28 13.61
N ARG A 153 -8.02 -7.38 14.29
CA ARG A 153 -8.46 -8.66 14.87
C ARG A 153 -8.64 -9.74 13.81
N GLN A 154 -9.16 -9.38 12.65
CA GLN A 154 -9.36 -10.33 11.56
C GLN A 154 -8.06 -10.70 10.87
N ALA A 155 -7.14 -9.74 10.60
CA ALA A 155 -5.83 -10.01 10.05
C ALA A 155 -5.00 -10.94 10.97
N SER A 156 -5.17 -10.83 12.30
CA SER A 156 -4.51 -11.70 13.29
C SER A 156 -5.02 -13.15 13.29
N MET A 157 -6.08 -13.47 12.53
CA MET A 157 -6.46 -14.86 12.27
C MET A 157 -5.52 -15.54 11.27
N VAL A 158 -4.79 -14.78 10.48
CA VAL A 158 -3.85 -15.27 9.46
C VAL A 158 -2.40 -14.94 9.85
N LEU A 159 -2.14 -13.69 10.24
CA LEU A 159 -0.80 -13.23 10.62
C LEU A 159 -0.50 -13.59 12.07
N ASP A 160 0.78 -13.79 12.38
CA ASP A 160 1.26 -13.90 13.76
C ASP A 160 1.24 -12.52 14.42
N PRO A 161 0.37 -12.27 15.40
CA PRO A 161 0.22 -10.93 15.98
C PRO A 161 1.46 -10.47 16.76
N GLU A 162 2.28 -11.39 17.27
CA GLU A 162 3.51 -11.05 18.01
C GLU A 162 4.65 -10.58 17.09
N LYS A 163 4.55 -10.92 15.78
CA LYS A 163 5.54 -10.58 14.76
C LYS A 163 5.02 -9.59 13.72
N THR A 164 3.86 -8.99 13.97
CA THR A 164 3.22 -8.05 13.05
C THR A 164 3.27 -6.64 13.62
N GLU A 165 3.93 -5.72 12.91
CA GLU A 165 3.82 -4.28 13.22
C GLU A 165 2.49 -3.75 12.69
N ILE A 166 1.67 -3.19 13.57
CA ILE A 166 0.45 -2.47 13.18
C ILE A 166 0.76 -0.99 13.12
N ARG A 167 0.47 -0.36 11.99
CA ARG A 167 0.70 1.07 11.77
C ARG A 167 -0.54 1.72 11.18
N TYR A 168 -0.67 3.00 11.42
CA TYR A 168 -1.74 3.85 10.89
C TYR A 168 -1.10 4.96 10.04
N ASN A 169 -1.60 5.19 8.83
CA ASN A 169 -0.97 6.22 8.00
C ASN A 169 -1.34 7.65 8.40
N SER A 170 -2.29 7.84 9.30
CA SER A 170 -2.49 9.11 10.01
C SER A 170 -1.26 9.53 10.84
N GLU A 171 -0.41 8.60 11.29
CA GLU A 171 0.81 8.90 12.04
C GLU A 171 1.72 9.91 11.32
N TRP A 172 1.82 9.81 10.01
CA TRP A 172 2.58 10.75 9.18
C TRP A 172 1.70 11.63 8.28
N GLY A 173 0.50 11.15 7.91
CA GLY A 173 -0.43 11.89 7.07
C GLY A 173 -0.89 13.20 7.72
N ASP A 174 -1.30 13.14 8.98
CA ASP A 174 -1.70 14.34 9.76
C ASP A 174 -0.50 15.28 9.99
N ALA A 175 0.71 14.74 10.14
CA ALA A 175 1.93 15.52 10.39
C ALA A 175 2.43 16.26 9.14
N LEU A 176 2.12 15.82 7.93
CA LEU A 176 2.55 16.47 6.69
C LEU A 176 2.05 17.92 6.60
N GLY A 177 0.81 18.16 6.97
CA GLY A 177 0.17 19.46 6.82
C GLY A 177 0.15 19.96 5.36
N SER A 178 -0.34 21.14 5.11
CA SER A 178 -0.48 21.68 3.76
C SER A 178 0.86 21.85 3.02
N ARG A 179 1.91 22.23 3.74
CA ARG A 179 3.25 22.40 3.15
C ARG A 179 3.84 21.04 2.71
N GLY A 180 3.74 20.02 3.55
CA GLY A 180 4.20 18.68 3.21
C GLY A 180 3.43 18.08 2.06
N MET A 181 2.11 18.30 1.99
CA MET A 181 1.29 17.85 0.86
C MET A 181 1.70 18.51 -0.47
N ILE A 182 2.03 19.81 -0.46
CA ILE A 182 2.56 20.50 -1.66
C ILE A 182 3.90 19.89 -2.07
N GLN A 183 4.80 19.64 -1.12
CA GLN A 183 6.12 19.04 -1.39
C GLN A 183 5.98 17.61 -1.93
N LEU A 184 5.05 16.83 -1.41
CA LEU A 184 4.77 15.48 -1.89
C LEU A 184 4.19 15.52 -3.31
N ALA A 185 3.18 16.36 -3.56
CA ALA A 185 2.56 16.52 -4.88
C ALA A 185 3.55 17.00 -5.95
N ALA A 186 4.55 17.81 -5.58
CA ALA A 186 5.58 18.27 -6.50
C ALA A 186 6.53 17.17 -7.01
N ARG A 187 6.54 15.98 -6.38
CA ARG A 187 7.41 14.85 -6.78
C ARG A 187 6.81 13.94 -7.84
N TYR A 188 5.57 14.19 -8.25
CA TYR A 188 4.89 13.37 -9.25
C TYR A 188 4.14 14.26 -10.23
N THR A 189 4.11 13.89 -11.52
CA THR A 189 3.47 14.72 -12.54
C THR A 189 2.05 14.24 -12.84
N VAL A 190 1.18 15.16 -13.24
CA VAL A 190 -0.17 14.84 -13.73
C VAL A 190 -0.11 13.89 -14.93
N ALA A 191 0.87 14.08 -15.84
CA ALA A 191 1.04 13.19 -17.00
C ALA A 191 1.25 11.73 -16.57
N ARG A 192 2.09 11.48 -15.57
CA ARG A 192 2.29 10.14 -15.00
C ARG A 192 1.06 9.64 -14.24
N MET A 193 0.35 10.53 -13.54
CA MET A 193 -0.89 10.14 -12.86
C MET A 193 -1.95 9.65 -13.86
N MET A 194 -1.97 10.24 -15.06
CA MET A 194 -2.88 9.86 -16.15
C MET A 194 -2.50 8.56 -16.88
N GLU A 195 -1.35 7.94 -16.55
CA GLU A 195 -1.00 6.58 -17.02
C GLU A 195 -1.86 5.50 -16.33
N ARG A 196 -2.53 5.84 -15.25
CA ARG A 196 -3.44 4.95 -14.54
C ARG A 196 -4.74 4.79 -15.34
N ASN A 197 -5.12 3.56 -15.65
CA ASN A 197 -6.23 3.26 -16.58
C ASN A 197 -7.54 3.95 -16.19
N ASP A 198 -7.94 3.92 -14.93
CA ASP A 198 -9.20 4.51 -14.48
C ASP A 198 -9.23 6.05 -14.62
N PHE A 199 -8.11 6.74 -14.36
CA PHE A 199 -8.01 8.18 -14.62
C PHE A 199 -8.01 8.46 -16.13
N HIS A 200 -7.28 7.67 -16.91
CA HIS A 200 -7.22 7.78 -18.35
C HIS A 200 -8.60 7.62 -18.99
N ASP A 201 -9.33 6.57 -18.61
CA ASP A 201 -10.66 6.25 -19.16
C ASP A 201 -11.68 7.30 -18.76
N ARG A 202 -11.69 7.75 -17.51
CA ARG A 202 -12.57 8.83 -17.03
C ARG A 202 -12.28 10.14 -17.73
N PHE A 203 -11.01 10.50 -17.92
CA PHE A 203 -10.62 11.70 -18.64
C PHE A 203 -11.11 11.66 -20.10
N ASN A 204 -10.89 10.57 -20.80
CA ASN A 204 -11.27 10.41 -22.20
C ASN A 204 -12.78 10.36 -22.41
N SER A 205 -13.53 9.81 -21.44
CA SER A 205 -15.00 9.78 -21.47
C SER A 205 -15.67 11.08 -20.98
N GLY A 206 -14.88 12.05 -20.49
CA GLY A 206 -15.41 13.28 -19.89
C GLY A 206 -16.05 13.07 -18.50
N ALA A 207 -15.82 11.92 -17.87
CA ALA A 207 -16.26 11.68 -16.50
C ALA A 207 -15.44 12.51 -15.50
N PRO A 208 -16.07 13.03 -14.43
CA PRO A 208 -15.39 13.93 -13.51
C PRO A 208 -14.28 13.19 -12.73
N ILE A 209 -13.13 13.86 -12.56
CA ILE A 209 -12.03 13.45 -11.69
C ILE A 209 -11.81 14.58 -10.70
N SER A 210 -11.99 14.30 -9.41
CA SER A 210 -11.77 15.31 -8.38
C SER A 210 -10.27 15.41 -8.04
N VAL A 211 -9.77 16.63 -7.80
CA VAL A 211 -8.34 16.87 -7.56
C VAL A 211 -7.78 16.05 -6.39
N HIS A 212 -8.58 15.83 -5.34
CA HIS A 212 -8.15 15.05 -4.18
C HIS A 212 -7.87 13.57 -4.51
N GLU A 213 -8.50 13.01 -5.56
CA GLU A 213 -8.28 11.62 -5.98
C GLU A 213 -6.83 11.38 -6.41
N PHE A 214 -6.14 12.40 -6.95
CA PHE A 214 -4.71 12.32 -7.27
C PHE A 214 -3.81 12.23 -6.02
N LEU A 215 -4.32 12.63 -4.86
CA LEU A 215 -3.56 12.53 -3.61
C LEU A 215 -3.50 11.09 -3.08
N TYR A 216 -4.46 10.24 -3.44
CA TYR A 216 -4.50 8.87 -2.94
C TYR A 216 -3.24 8.07 -3.30
N PRO A 217 -2.84 7.93 -4.58
CA PRO A 217 -1.61 7.21 -4.94
C PRO A 217 -0.35 7.82 -4.31
N LEU A 218 -0.34 9.14 -4.11
CA LEU A 218 0.80 9.83 -3.50
C LEU A 218 0.90 9.52 -2.00
N MET A 219 -0.22 9.49 -1.28
CA MET A 219 -0.24 9.15 0.13
C MET A 219 0.10 7.69 0.36
N GLN A 220 -0.48 6.76 -0.41
CA GLN A 220 -0.09 5.34 -0.36
C GLN A 220 1.41 5.16 -0.68
N GLY A 221 1.92 5.90 -1.65
CA GLY A 221 3.35 5.87 -1.98
C GLY A 221 4.21 6.45 -0.86
N TYR A 222 3.77 7.50 -0.20
CA TYR A 222 4.46 8.10 0.95
C TYR A 222 4.49 7.16 2.17
N ASP A 223 3.49 6.32 2.35
CA ASP A 223 3.51 5.24 3.36
C ASP A 223 4.77 4.39 3.25
N SER A 224 5.19 4.07 2.02
CA SER A 224 6.41 3.29 1.76
C SER A 224 7.68 4.05 2.14
N VAL A 225 7.67 5.38 1.95
CA VAL A 225 8.76 6.27 2.40
C VAL A 225 8.83 6.31 3.92
N ALA A 226 7.69 6.52 4.59
CA ALA A 226 7.60 6.61 6.05
C ALA A 226 8.02 5.30 6.72
N LEU A 227 7.59 4.18 6.17
CA LEU A 227 7.85 2.84 6.69
C LEU A 227 9.20 2.26 6.24
N LYS A 228 9.86 2.87 5.25
CA LYS A 228 11.09 2.33 4.62
C LYS A 228 10.89 0.87 4.20
N SER A 229 9.80 0.58 3.51
CA SER A 229 9.46 -0.78 3.12
C SER A 229 10.43 -1.32 2.07
N ASP A 230 10.78 -2.61 2.18
CA ASP A 230 11.59 -3.34 1.20
C ASP A 230 10.72 -4.02 0.14
N LEU A 231 9.50 -4.41 0.52
CA LEU A 231 8.50 -5.02 -0.36
C LEU A 231 7.11 -4.49 0.02
N GLU A 232 6.31 -4.17 -0.99
CA GLU A 232 4.89 -3.88 -0.81
C GLU A 232 4.04 -4.91 -1.55
N LEU A 233 3.06 -5.48 -0.84
CA LEU A 233 2.10 -6.41 -1.38
C LEU A 233 0.78 -5.70 -1.73
N GLY A 234 0.11 -6.21 -2.77
CA GLY A 234 -1.22 -5.74 -3.14
C GLY A 234 -1.91 -6.69 -4.12
N GLY A 235 -3.16 -6.42 -4.45
CA GLY A 235 -3.82 -7.03 -5.60
C GLY A 235 -3.29 -6.46 -6.92
N THR A 236 -3.57 -7.13 -8.04
CA THR A 236 -3.18 -6.64 -9.37
C THR A 236 -3.74 -5.25 -9.68
N ASP A 237 -4.90 -4.91 -9.14
CA ASP A 237 -5.53 -3.58 -9.25
C ASP A 237 -4.76 -2.46 -8.52
N GLN A 238 -3.85 -2.81 -7.62
CA GLN A 238 -3.02 -1.86 -6.86
C GLN A 238 -1.66 -1.58 -7.51
N LYS A 239 -1.29 -2.27 -8.58
CA LYS A 239 0.06 -2.19 -9.19
C LYS A 239 0.54 -0.76 -9.40
N PHE A 240 -0.31 0.12 -9.92
CA PHE A 240 0.05 1.52 -10.14
C PHE A 240 0.45 2.21 -8.83
N ASN A 241 -0.35 2.09 -7.79
CA ASN A 241 -0.10 2.71 -6.50
C ASN A 241 1.20 2.17 -5.86
N LEU A 242 1.44 0.86 -5.98
CA LEU A 242 2.67 0.22 -5.49
C LEU A 242 3.92 0.79 -6.21
N LEU A 243 3.83 1.02 -7.52
CA LEU A 243 4.90 1.63 -8.31
C LEU A 243 5.14 3.10 -7.94
N VAL A 244 4.09 3.85 -7.58
CA VAL A 244 4.24 5.21 -7.04
C VAL A 244 5.07 5.20 -5.76
N GLY A 245 4.86 4.22 -4.87
CA GLY A 245 5.66 4.03 -3.65
C GLY A 245 7.15 3.83 -3.97
N ARG A 246 7.45 2.96 -4.91
CA ARG A 246 8.82 2.73 -5.40
C ARG A 246 9.45 4.02 -5.94
N HIS A 247 8.71 4.79 -6.74
CA HIS A 247 9.18 6.06 -7.28
C HIS A 247 9.45 7.08 -6.18
N LEU A 248 8.52 7.27 -5.26
CA LEU A 248 8.67 8.23 -4.19
C LEU A 248 9.84 7.90 -3.25
N GLN A 249 10.08 6.63 -2.94
CA GLN A 249 11.26 6.25 -2.17
C GLN A 249 12.56 6.73 -2.85
N ALA A 250 12.69 6.55 -4.16
CA ALA A 250 13.84 7.07 -4.92
C ALA A 250 13.95 8.60 -4.82
N GLU A 251 12.83 9.33 -4.96
CA GLU A 251 12.77 10.79 -4.82
C GLU A 251 13.10 11.29 -3.40
N TYR A 252 12.92 10.44 -2.38
CA TYR A 252 13.32 10.71 -1.00
C TYR A 252 14.71 10.13 -0.64
N GLY A 253 15.48 9.66 -1.64
CA GLY A 253 16.83 9.15 -1.46
C GLY A 253 16.90 7.81 -0.72
N GLN A 254 15.84 7.03 -0.76
CA GLN A 254 15.78 5.67 -0.19
C GLN A 254 16.01 4.62 -1.28
N GLU A 255 16.46 3.42 -0.88
CA GLU A 255 16.44 2.26 -1.77
C GLU A 255 14.99 1.90 -2.10
N PRO A 256 14.62 1.85 -3.40
CA PRO A 256 13.23 1.58 -3.77
C PRO A 256 12.77 0.19 -3.37
N GLN A 257 11.54 0.09 -2.90
CA GLN A 257 10.88 -1.19 -2.60
C GLN A 257 10.69 -2.03 -3.85
N CYS A 258 10.61 -3.35 -3.69
CA CYS A 258 10.00 -4.23 -4.66
C CYS A 258 8.48 -4.21 -4.49
N ILE A 259 7.75 -4.61 -5.52
CA ILE A 259 6.31 -4.79 -5.45
C ILE A 259 5.96 -6.25 -5.78
N LEU A 260 4.98 -6.80 -5.08
CA LEU A 260 4.46 -8.13 -5.32
C LEU A 260 2.94 -8.06 -5.43
N THR A 261 2.43 -8.41 -6.62
CA THR A 261 0.99 -8.43 -6.85
C THR A 261 0.45 -9.85 -6.78
N MET A 262 -0.69 -9.99 -6.11
CA MET A 262 -1.44 -11.23 -6.03
C MET A 262 -2.67 -11.15 -6.95
N PRO A 263 -3.10 -12.26 -7.54
CA PRO A 263 -4.33 -12.29 -8.33
C PRO A 263 -5.53 -11.91 -7.45
N LEU A 264 -6.50 -11.26 -8.08
CA LEU A 264 -7.78 -10.97 -7.43
C LEU A 264 -8.65 -12.24 -7.44
N LEU A 265 -9.20 -12.59 -6.30
CA LEU A 265 -10.15 -13.69 -6.22
C LEU A 265 -11.52 -13.25 -6.77
N GLU A 266 -12.06 -14.02 -7.69
CA GLU A 266 -13.43 -13.84 -8.18
C GLU A 266 -14.45 -14.09 -7.06
N GLY A 267 -15.57 -13.39 -7.13
CA GLY A 267 -16.67 -13.56 -6.19
C GLY A 267 -17.50 -14.80 -6.48
N LEU A 268 -18.51 -15.05 -5.65
CA LEU A 268 -19.42 -16.20 -5.80
C LEU A 268 -20.18 -16.22 -7.13
N ASP A 269 -20.23 -15.08 -7.81
CA ASP A 269 -20.84 -14.92 -9.14
C ASP A 269 -19.95 -15.43 -10.30
N GLY A 270 -18.66 -15.69 -10.04
CA GLY A 270 -17.68 -16.15 -11.04
C GLY A 270 -17.40 -15.14 -12.16
N VAL A 271 -17.65 -13.85 -11.95
CA VAL A 271 -17.51 -12.78 -12.95
C VAL A 271 -16.73 -11.60 -12.43
N GLU A 272 -17.15 -11.05 -11.28
CA GLU A 272 -16.53 -9.86 -10.71
C GLU A 272 -15.62 -10.26 -9.54
N LYS A 273 -14.62 -9.43 -9.28
CA LYS A 273 -13.77 -9.62 -8.08
C LYS A 273 -14.63 -9.70 -6.82
N MET A 274 -14.24 -10.57 -5.89
CA MET A 274 -14.89 -10.69 -4.60
C MET A 274 -14.96 -9.34 -3.87
N SER A 275 -16.15 -8.90 -3.53
CA SER A 275 -16.38 -7.59 -2.94
C SER A 275 -17.68 -7.57 -2.11
N LYS A 276 -17.64 -6.86 -0.99
CA LYS A 276 -18.84 -6.63 -0.16
C LYS A 276 -19.90 -5.80 -0.88
N SER A 277 -19.47 -4.78 -1.62
CA SER A 277 -20.40 -3.92 -2.37
C SER A 277 -21.19 -4.66 -3.46
N LYS A 278 -20.69 -5.81 -3.90
CA LYS A 278 -21.32 -6.69 -4.87
C LYS A 278 -22.11 -7.84 -4.21
N ASN A 279 -21.98 -7.99 -2.90
CA ASN A 279 -22.59 -9.11 -2.15
C ASN A 279 -22.22 -10.50 -2.67
N ASN A 280 -21.02 -10.63 -3.28
CA ASN A 280 -20.47 -11.85 -3.88
C ASN A 280 -19.28 -12.41 -3.08
N TYR A 281 -19.25 -12.21 -1.77
CA TYR A 281 -18.10 -12.50 -0.91
C TYR A 281 -18.40 -13.56 0.16
N ILE A 282 -17.32 -14.15 0.67
CA ILE A 282 -17.29 -14.97 1.88
C ILE A 282 -16.51 -14.19 2.95
N GLY A 283 -17.17 -13.80 4.03
CA GLY A 283 -16.52 -13.14 5.16
C GLY A 283 -15.75 -14.15 6.00
N ILE A 284 -14.54 -13.77 6.47
CA ILE A 284 -13.72 -14.70 7.28
C ILE A 284 -14.24 -14.88 8.71
N THR A 285 -15.20 -14.06 9.13
CA THR A 285 -15.85 -14.12 10.43
C THR A 285 -17.28 -14.70 10.38
N GLU A 286 -17.73 -15.14 9.21
CA GLU A 286 -18.99 -15.83 9.07
C GLU A 286 -18.95 -17.18 9.80
N ASP A 287 -20.11 -17.70 10.22
CA ASP A 287 -20.17 -19.01 10.82
C ASP A 287 -19.82 -20.13 9.81
N ALA A 288 -19.31 -21.26 10.29
CA ALA A 288 -18.81 -22.33 9.46
C ALA A 288 -19.85 -22.90 8.48
N ASN A 289 -21.14 -22.96 8.88
CA ASN A 289 -22.20 -23.48 8.00
C ASN A 289 -22.47 -22.50 6.85
N THR A 290 -22.48 -21.20 7.13
CA THR A 290 -22.64 -20.15 6.13
C THR A 290 -21.48 -20.16 5.13
N MET A 291 -20.23 -20.20 5.63
CA MET A 291 -19.05 -20.28 4.77
C MET A 291 -19.08 -21.55 3.90
N PHE A 292 -19.40 -22.68 4.49
CA PHE A 292 -19.50 -23.96 3.77
C PHE A 292 -20.57 -23.92 2.67
N ALA A 293 -21.76 -23.40 2.99
CA ALA A 293 -22.84 -23.26 2.02
C ALA A 293 -22.46 -22.35 0.84
N LYS A 294 -21.77 -21.23 1.12
CA LYS A 294 -21.26 -20.32 0.09
C LYS A 294 -20.21 -20.99 -0.80
N VAL A 295 -19.27 -21.74 -0.22
CA VAL A 295 -18.26 -22.50 -1.00
C VAL A 295 -18.93 -23.55 -1.87
N LEU A 296 -19.98 -24.25 -1.39
CA LEU A 296 -20.71 -25.22 -2.18
C LEU A 296 -21.59 -24.59 -3.28
N SER A 297 -21.86 -23.30 -3.21
CA SER A 297 -22.68 -22.60 -4.20
C SER A 297 -21.94 -22.11 -5.43
N ILE A 298 -20.60 -22.17 -5.44
CA ILE A 298 -19.82 -21.80 -6.63
C ILE A 298 -19.99 -22.82 -7.75
N SER A 299 -19.85 -22.36 -9.00
CA SER A 299 -19.89 -23.27 -10.15
C SER A 299 -18.58 -24.06 -10.27
N ASP A 300 -18.66 -25.17 -11.01
CA ASP A 300 -17.47 -26.01 -11.28
C ASP A 300 -16.42 -25.22 -12.07
N GLU A 301 -16.84 -24.29 -12.95
CA GLU A 301 -15.92 -23.40 -13.68
C GLU A 301 -15.15 -22.47 -12.77
N LEU A 302 -15.80 -21.95 -11.73
CA LEU A 302 -15.14 -21.07 -10.75
C LEU A 302 -14.20 -21.83 -9.81
N MET A 303 -14.43 -23.12 -9.62
CA MET A 303 -13.61 -23.95 -8.74
C MET A 303 -12.23 -24.27 -9.34
N TRP A 304 -12.09 -24.28 -10.67
CA TRP A 304 -10.87 -24.60 -11.43
C TRP A 304 -10.21 -23.36 -12.03
#